data_701b50dc375378d219be121a3f13dd58
#
_entry.id   701b50dc375378d219be121a3f13dd58
#
_cell.length_a   1.000
_cell.length_b   1.000
_cell.length_c   1.000
_cell.angle_alpha   90.00
_cell.angle_beta   90.00
_cell.angle_gamma   90.00
#
_symmetry.space_group_name_H-M   'P 1'
#
loop_
_entity.id
_entity.type
_entity.pdbx_description
1 polymer ?
#
loop_
_entity_poly.entity_id
_entity_poly.type
_entity_poly.pdbx_seq_one_letter_code
_entity_poly.pdbx_strand_id
1 'polypeptide(L)'
;MTKPAIRFTIDGRECQAKPGQTIYEAAKDNGIYIPTLCRYEGFKPSGSCRICTVRVGGRYMAACTQPVAEGMAVENKVPDLEDMRKALIEMFFVEGNHMCPTCEKSGNCELQALAYRYQMLVPRFPYQFPKKDVEPAGTKILMEQNRCVKCLRCVRGVRTRDNKSVFGPLRRSRNKKIFVDPELASALTESEARKAMERCPVGSILKKEIGFAVPVGRRKFDKAPIGSEIEKAEE
;
A
#
# COMPACT_ATOMS: atom_id res chain seq x y z
N MET A 1 -1.36 32.74 -13.83
CA MET A 1 -1.53 33.17 -12.43
C MET A 1 -1.48 31.92 -11.57
N THR A 2 -0.45 31.72 -10.76
CA THR A 2 -0.35 30.62 -9.79
C THR A 2 -1.38 30.86 -8.70
N LYS A 3 -2.31 29.91 -8.50
CA LYS A 3 -3.26 29.99 -7.40
C LYS A 3 -2.51 30.03 -6.06
N PRO A 4 -2.96 30.83 -5.07
CA PRO A 4 -2.30 30.94 -3.78
C PRO A 4 -2.21 29.57 -3.09
N ALA A 5 -1.15 29.37 -2.29
CA ALA A 5 -0.99 28.17 -1.49
C ALA A 5 -2.08 28.10 -0.41
N ILE A 6 -2.61 26.92 -0.18
CA ILE A 6 -3.61 26.64 0.87
C ILE A 6 -2.84 26.42 2.19
N ARG A 7 -3.23 27.13 3.26
CA ARG A 7 -2.66 26.96 4.60
C ARG A 7 -3.55 26.02 5.43
N PHE A 8 -2.92 25.08 6.12
CA PHE A 8 -3.61 24.11 6.98
C PHE A 8 -2.64 23.57 8.03
N THR A 9 -3.10 22.78 8.98
CA THR A 9 -2.23 22.16 9.99
C THR A 9 -2.33 20.65 9.98
N ILE A 10 -1.21 19.98 10.32
CA ILE A 10 -1.19 18.55 10.64
C ILE A 10 -0.52 18.38 12.00
N ASP A 11 -1.24 17.79 12.95
CA ASP A 11 -0.81 17.61 14.34
C ASP A 11 -0.28 18.91 14.98
N GLY A 12 -0.95 20.06 14.66
CA GLY A 12 -0.57 21.40 15.12
C GLY A 12 0.56 22.07 14.34
N ARG A 13 1.26 21.35 13.44
CA ARG A 13 2.31 21.93 12.61
C ARG A 13 1.72 22.64 11.39
N GLU A 14 2.14 23.88 11.14
CA GLU A 14 1.75 24.64 9.95
C GLU A 14 2.28 23.97 8.65
N CYS A 15 1.40 23.84 7.68
CA CYS A 15 1.65 23.21 6.40
C CYS A 15 1.07 24.04 5.26
N GLN A 16 1.64 23.85 4.07
CA GLN A 16 1.15 24.45 2.83
C GLN A 16 0.83 23.39 1.79
N ALA A 17 -0.23 23.63 1.03
CA ALA A 17 -0.64 22.75 -0.07
C ALA A 17 -0.90 23.53 -1.35
N LYS A 18 -0.67 22.89 -2.48
CA LYS A 18 -1.12 23.39 -3.77
C LYS A 18 -2.62 23.11 -3.93
N PRO A 19 -3.37 23.98 -4.61
CA PRO A 19 -4.78 23.74 -4.89
C PRO A 19 -5.03 22.39 -5.56
N GLY A 20 -5.95 21.60 -5.00
CA GLY A 20 -6.30 20.28 -5.50
C GLY A 20 -5.46 19.11 -4.98
N GLN A 21 -4.40 19.37 -4.21
CA GLN A 21 -3.67 18.29 -3.54
C GLN A 21 -4.54 17.61 -2.47
N THR A 22 -4.35 16.31 -2.34
CA THR A 22 -4.90 15.53 -1.22
C THR A 22 -4.09 15.77 0.06
N ILE A 23 -4.72 15.51 1.22
CA ILE A 23 -4.01 15.59 2.52
C ILE A 23 -2.72 14.77 2.50
N TYR A 24 -2.75 13.57 1.90
CA TYR A 24 -1.58 12.71 1.77
C TYR A 24 -0.44 13.36 0.96
N GLU A 25 -0.77 13.96 -0.19
CA GLU A 25 0.23 14.60 -1.05
C GLU A 25 0.83 15.84 -0.38
N ALA A 26 -0.02 16.66 0.23
CA ALA A 26 0.42 17.81 0.98
C ALA A 26 1.28 17.42 2.20
N ALA A 27 0.90 16.38 2.96
CA ALA A 27 1.69 15.87 4.07
C ALA A 27 3.10 15.44 3.61
N LYS A 28 3.17 14.67 2.49
CA LYS A 28 4.45 14.25 1.90
C LYS A 28 5.33 15.44 1.53
N ASP A 29 4.77 16.48 0.90
CA ASP A 29 5.52 17.68 0.48
C ASP A 29 6.01 18.49 1.71
N ASN A 30 5.30 18.41 2.84
CA ASN A 30 5.70 19.04 4.11
C ASN A 30 6.57 18.14 5.02
N GLY A 31 7.00 16.97 4.53
CA GLY A 31 7.87 16.05 5.29
C GLY A 31 7.14 15.30 6.42
N ILE A 32 5.83 15.11 6.30
CA ILE A 32 5.01 14.37 7.27
C ILE A 32 4.57 13.04 6.65
N TYR A 33 4.92 11.94 7.31
CA TYR A 33 4.53 10.62 6.87
C TYR A 33 3.10 10.28 7.28
N ILE A 34 2.26 9.94 6.29
CA ILE A 34 0.96 9.29 6.48
C ILE A 34 1.04 7.90 5.84
N PRO A 35 0.80 6.82 6.57
CA PRO A 35 0.95 5.46 6.04
C PRO A 35 -0.09 5.15 4.96
N THR A 36 0.28 4.35 3.98
CA THR A 36 -0.62 3.88 2.93
C THR A 36 -0.29 2.44 2.53
N LEU A 37 -1.26 1.70 1.97
CA LEU A 37 -1.02 0.37 1.40
C LEU A 37 -1.65 0.21 0.01
N CYS A 38 -2.74 0.90 -0.30
CA CYS A 38 -3.40 0.80 -1.62
C CYS A 38 -3.00 1.94 -2.58
N ARG A 39 -2.41 3.03 -2.10
CA ARG A 39 -1.92 4.12 -2.94
C ARG A 39 -0.61 3.74 -3.62
N TYR A 40 -0.48 4.10 -4.87
CA TYR A 40 0.77 3.98 -5.63
C TYR A 40 0.95 5.27 -6.44
N GLU A 41 2.19 5.71 -6.56
CA GLU A 41 2.51 6.95 -7.28
C GLU A 41 2.11 6.85 -8.76
N GLY A 42 1.60 7.95 -9.32
CA GLY A 42 1.11 7.98 -10.71
C GLY A 42 -0.30 7.42 -10.93
N PHE A 43 -0.99 6.89 -9.88
CA PHE A 43 -2.35 6.38 -10.02
C PHE A 43 -3.34 7.11 -9.12
N LYS A 44 -4.55 7.30 -9.64
CA LYS A 44 -5.67 7.84 -8.84
C LYS A 44 -5.86 6.96 -7.59
N PRO A 45 -5.88 7.53 -6.38
CA PRO A 45 -6.05 6.76 -5.15
C PRO A 45 -7.42 6.09 -5.09
N SER A 46 -7.49 4.91 -4.47
CA SER A 46 -8.75 4.15 -4.33
C SER A 46 -9.41 4.32 -2.95
N GLY A 47 -8.67 4.79 -1.94
CA GLY A 47 -9.16 4.92 -0.57
C GLY A 47 -9.59 3.60 0.10
N SER A 48 -9.21 2.43 -0.47
CA SER A 48 -9.77 1.12 -0.08
C SER A 48 -9.16 0.51 1.17
N CYS A 49 -7.86 0.68 1.42
CA CYS A 49 -7.19 0.03 2.56
C CYS A 49 -7.42 0.74 3.89
N ARG A 50 -7.81 2.00 3.88
CA ARG A 50 -8.06 2.87 5.05
C ARG A 50 -6.88 3.10 5.99
N ILE A 51 -5.70 2.58 5.70
CA ILE A 51 -4.49 2.80 6.53
C ILE A 51 -4.12 4.29 6.61
N CYS A 52 -4.39 5.06 5.55
CA CYS A 52 -4.15 6.51 5.54
C CYS A 52 -5.25 7.33 6.23
N THR A 53 -6.08 6.73 7.07
CA THR A 53 -7.12 7.47 7.79
C THR A 53 -6.50 8.52 8.70
N VAL A 54 -7.04 9.72 8.63
CA VAL A 54 -6.74 10.89 9.48
C VAL A 54 -8.04 11.42 10.06
N ARG A 55 -7.97 12.27 11.08
CA ARG A 55 -9.15 12.92 11.66
C ARG A 55 -9.15 14.41 11.30
N VAL A 56 -10.28 14.93 10.84
CA VAL A 56 -10.48 16.33 10.47
C VAL A 56 -11.82 16.77 11.03
N GLY A 57 -11.83 17.75 11.92
CA GLY A 57 -13.06 18.23 12.55
C GLY A 57 -13.86 17.11 13.21
N GLY A 58 -13.19 16.17 13.88
CA GLY A 58 -13.81 15.00 14.52
C GLY A 58 -14.22 13.87 13.57
N ARG A 59 -14.05 14.00 12.23
CA ARG A 59 -14.44 12.98 11.25
C ARG A 59 -13.23 12.22 10.71
N TYR A 60 -13.36 10.92 10.58
CA TYR A 60 -12.33 10.05 9.99
C TYR A 60 -12.40 10.05 8.47
N MET A 61 -11.31 10.44 7.82
CA MET A 61 -11.20 10.57 6.36
C MET A 61 -9.97 9.84 5.82
N ALA A 62 -10.05 9.38 4.57
CA ALA A 62 -8.89 8.79 3.90
C ALA A 62 -8.02 9.92 3.30
N ALA A 63 -6.89 10.22 3.89
CA ALA A 63 -5.97 11.27 3.46
C ALA A 63 -5.58 11.20 1.97
N CYS A 64 -5.50 9.99 1.41
CA CYS A 64 -5.15 9.81 0.00
C CYS A 64 -6.24 10.25 -1.00
N THR A 65 -7.46 10.49 -0.55
CA THR A 65 -8.59 10.89 -1.41
C THR A 65 -9.22 12.23 -1.02
N GLN A 66 -8.95 12.72 0.19
CA GLN A 66 -9.52 13.97 0.70
C GLN A 66 -8.65 15.15 0.24
N PRO A 67 -9.19 16.10 -0.53
CA PRO A 67 -8.51 17.35 -0.85
C PRO A 67 -8.30 18.22 0.40
N VAL A 68 -7.19 18.96 0.42
CA VAL A 68 -6.92 19.97 1.45
C VAL A 68 -7.80 21.21 1.22
N ALA A 69 -8.28 21.81 2.31
CA ALA A 69 -8.99 23.08 2.32
C ALA A 69 -8.29 24.09 3.25
N GLU A 70 -8.52 25.37 3.00
CA GLU A 70 -7.97 26.47 3.81
C GLU A 70 -8.42 26.35 5.27
N GLY A 71 -7.48 26.53 6.20
CA GLY A 71 -7.73 26.44 7.63
C GLY A 71 -8.03 25.05 8.17
N MET A 72 -7.86 23.98 7.36
CA MET A 72 -8.11 22.60 7.80
C MET A 72 -7.13 22.21 8.90
N ALA A 73 -7.64 21.67 10.01
CA ALA A 73 -6.83 21.03 11.05
C ALA A 73 -6.92 19.52 10.92
N VAL A 74 -5.78 18.88 10.63
CA VAL A 74 -5.65 17.43 10.43
C VAL A 74 -4.93 16.83 11.62
N GLU A 75 -5.49 15.78 12.18
CA GLU A 75 -4.85 14.95 13.20
C GLU A 75 -4.41 13.64 12.53
N ASN A 76 -3.14 13.31 12.68
CA ASN A 76 -2.51 12.13 12.08
C ASN A 76 -1.90 11.19 13.13
N LYS A 77 -1.16 11.74 14.10
CA LYS A 77 -0.48 10.98 15.16
C LYS A 77 -1.24 11.08 16.49
N VAL A 78 -2.47 10.55 16.53
CA VAL A 78 -3.26 10.47 17.77
C VAL A 78 -3.53 9.01 18.14
N PRO A 79 -3.63 8.66 19.43
CA PRO A 79 -3.65 7.26 19.89
C PRO A 79 -4.71 6.38 19.25
N ASP A 80 -5.91 6.90 19.03
CA ASP A 80 -7.01 6.17 18.41
C ASP A 80 -6.77 5.88 16.92
N LEU A 81 -6.11 6.77 16.19
CA LEU A 81 -5.70 6.52 14.80
C LEU A 81 -4.57 5.51 14.71
N GLU A 82 -3.60 5.58 15.63
CA GLU A 82 -2.50 4.61 15.69
C GLU A 82 -3.05 3.20 16.00
N ASP A 83 -3.96 3.07 16.97
CA ASP A 83 -4.61 1.79 17.26
C ASP A 83 -5.48 1.28 16.10
N MET A 84 -6.24 2.16 15.44
CA MET A 84 -7.02 1.82 14.25
C MET A 84 -6.12 1.31 13.11
N ARG A 85 -4.98 1.95 12.86
CA ARG A 85 -4.02 1.52 11.83
C ARG A 85 -3.43 0.17 12.16
N LYS A 86 -3.05 -0.04 13.42
CA LYS A 86 -2.56 -1.33 13.92
C LYS A 86 -3.62 -2.42 13.73
N ALA A 87 -4.87 -2.17 14.11
CA ALA A 87 -5.98 -3.09 13.91
C ALA A 87 -6.20 -3.45 12.43
N LEU A 88 -6.13 -2.48 11.52
CA LEU A 88 -6.23 -2.72 10.07
C LEU A 88 -5.09 -3.60 9.55
N ILE A 89 -3.86 -3.38 10.02
CA ILE A 89 -2.70 -4.20 9.66
C ILE A 89 -2.90 -5.63 10.17
N GLU A 90 -3.31 -5.80 11.43
CA GLU A 90 -3.60 -7.10 12.03
C GLU A 90 -4.66 -7.87 11.23
N MET A 91 -5.75 -7.20 10.81
CA MET A 91 -6.79 -7.82 9.98
C MET A 91 -6.23 -8.33 8.64
N PHE A 92 -5.31 -7.60 7.98
CA PHE A 92 -4.66 -8.12 6.79
C PHE A 92 -3.86 -9.39 7.03
N PHE A 93 -3.22 -9.51 8.20
CA PHE A 93 -2.46 -10.72 8.55
C PHE A 93 -3.35 -11.91 8.86
N VAL A 94 -4.47 -11.72 9.55
CA VAL A 94 -5.37 -12.84 9.92
C VAL A 94 -6.27 -13.29 8.76
N GLU A 95 -6.58 -12.41 7.80
CA GLU A 95 -7.35 -12.74 6.59
C GLU A 95 -6.50 -13.33 5.45
N GLY A 96 -5.19 -13.29 5.57
CA GLY A 96 -4.23 -13.81 4.61
C GLY A 96 -3.29 -14.83 5.22
N ASN A 97 -2.57 -15.58 4.40
CA ASN A 97 -1.51 -16.47 4.84
C ASN A 97 -0.14 -15.83 4.54
N HIS A 98 0.35 -15.05 5.49
CA HIS A 98 1.57 -14.26 5.36
C HIS A 98 2.75 -14.90 6.09
N MET A 99 3.27 -15.99 5.55
CA MET A 99 4.49 -16.62 6.09
C MET A 99 5.74 -15.83 5.66
N CYS A 100 6.05 -14.77 6.38
CA CYS A 100 7.14 -13.85 6.05
C CYS A 100 8.53 -14.51 5.93
N PRO A 101 8.92 -15.48 6.77
CA PRO A 101 10.24 -16.11 6.66
C PRO A 101 10.49 -16.80 5.31
N THR A 102 9.43 -17.33 4.68
CA THR A 102 9.52 -18.06 3.40
C THR A 102 8.99 -17.24 2.22
N CYS A 103 8.74 -15.95 2.42
CA CYS A 103 8.19 -15.09 1.38
C CYS A 103 9.30 -14.35 0.64
N GLU A 104 9.36 -14.46 -0.66
CA GLU A 104 10.32 -13.80 -1.55
C GLU A 104 10.24 -12.27 -1.50
N LYS A 105 9.11 -11.74 -1.01
CA LYS A 105 8.91 -10.29 -0.81
C LYS A 105 9.38 -9.80 0.56
N SER A 106 9.80 -10.70 1.46
CA SER A 106 10.26 -10.33 2.81
C SER A 106 11.36 -9.25 2.75
N GLY A 107 11.27 -8.24 3.62
CA GLY A 107 12.14 -7.06 3.62
C GLY A 107 11.87 -6.01 2.53
N ASN A 108 11.10 -6.38 1.49
CA ASN A 108 10.60 -5.49 0.45
C ASN A 108 9.05 -5.36 0.48
N CYS A 109 8.40 -5.92 1.50
CA CYS A 109 6.95 -5.95 1.66
C CYS A 109 6.47 -4.74 2.47
N GLU A 110 5.60 -3.92 1.89
CA GLU A 110 5.07 -2.74 2.57
C GLU A 110 4.18 -3.11 3.77
N LEU A 111 3.41 -4.22 3.70
CA LEU A 111 2.60 -4.68 4.83
C LEU A 111 3.47 -5.14 6.00
N GLN A 112 4.55 -5.89 5.73
CA GLN A 112 5.51 -6.30 6.76
C GLN A 112 6.19 -5.09 7.39
N ALA A 113 6.62 -4.11 6.59
CA ALA A 113 7.25 -2.89 7.06
C ALA A 113 6.28 -2.03 7.92
N LEU A 114 5.01 -1.97 7.55
CA LEU A 114 3.98 -1.33 8.38
C LEU A 114 3.79 -2.08 9.70
N ALA A 115 3.78 -3.41 9.70
CA ALA A 115 3.68 -4.21 10.92
C ALA A 115 4.84 -3.92 11.89
N TYR A 116 6.06 -3.80 11.39
CA TYR A 116 7.22 -3.40 12.21
C TYR A 116 7.07 -1.97 12.73
N ARG A 117 6.69 -1.03 11.88
CA ARG A 117 6.51 0.38 12.30
C ARG A 117 5.46 0.52 13.39
N TYR A 118 4.35 -0.22 13.31
CA TYR A 118 3.27 -0.21 14.30
C TYR A 118 3.49 -1.23 15.45
N GLN A 119 4.68 -1.82 15.56
CA GLN A 119 5.03 -2.76 16.61
C GLN A 119 3.99 -3.88 16.79
N MET A 120 3.52 -4.43 15.68
CA MET A 120 2.58 -5.55 15.69
C MET A 120 3.36 -6.84 15.94
N LEU A 121 3.35 -7.34 17.16
CA LEU A 121 3.97 -8.61 17.53
C LEU A 121 3.04 -9.79 17.28
N VAL A 122 1.79 -9.67 17.69
CA VAL A 122 0.74 -10.69 17.53
C VAL A 122 -0.58 -9.99 17.17
N PRO A 123 -1.33 -10.50 16.18
CA PRO A 123 -2.68 -9.99 15.90
C PRO A 123 -3.64 -10.23 17.06
N ARG A 124 -4.48 -9.24 17.38
CA ARG A 124 -5.56 -9.34 18.37
C ARG A 124 -6.75 -10.16 17.88
N PHE A 125 -6.91 -10.28 16.58
CA PHE A 125 -8.02 -10.97 15.95
C PHE A 125 -7.68 -12.43 15.70
N PRO A 126 -8.67 -13.35 15.76
CA PRO A 126 -8.47 -14.77 15.48
C PRO A 126 -8.09 -14.98 14.01
N TYR A 127 -7.09 -15.85 13.78
CA TYR A 127 -6.66 -16.20 12.43
C TYR A 127 -7.76 -16.94 11.67
N GLN A 128 -8.02 -16.53 10.42
CA GLN A 128 -9.14 -17.00 9.62
C GLN A 128 -8.86 -18.29 8.81
N PHE A 129 -7.64 -18.83 8.86
CA PHE A 129 -7.21 -20.02 8.12
C PHE A 129 -7.63 -20.01 6.64
N PRO A 130 -7.32 -18.95 5.88
CA PRO A 130 -7.78 -18.85 4.50
C PRO A 130 -7.13 -19.92 3.63
N LYS A 131 -7.96 -20.55 2.79
CA LYS A 131 -7.50 -21.45 1.74
C LYS A 131 -7.81 -20.79 0.40
N LYS A 132 -6.80 -20.26 -0.27
CA LYS A 132 -6.94 -19.61 -1.56
C LYS A 132 -5.92 -20.21 -2.53
N ASP A 133 -6.23 -20.15 -3.82
CA ASP A 133 -5.44 -20.75 -4.86
C ASP A 133 -4.12 -19.99 -5.08
N VAL A 134 -3.12 -20.73 -5.53
CA VAL A 134 -1.94 -20.19 -6.19
C VAL A 134 -2.19 -20.29 -7.69
N GLU A 135 -2.20 -19.17 -8.37
CA GLU A 135 -2.46 -19.11 -9.82
C GLU A 135 -1.14 -18.96 -10.57
N PRO A 136 -0.73 -19.96 -11.39
CA PRO A 136 0.43 -19.82 -12.28
C PRO A 136 0.06 -18.87 -13.44
N ALA A 137 0.14 -17.57 -13.19
CA ALA A 137 -0.28 -16.52 -14.11
C ALA A 137 0.68 -16.37 -15.29
N GLY A 138 0.44 -17.13 -16.36
CA GLY A 138 1.31 -17.15 -17.52
C GLY A 138 2.69 -17.75 -17.26
N THR A 139 3.67 -17.39 -18.08
CA THR A 139 5.03 -17.95 -18.01
C THR A 139 5.96 -17.23 -17.02
N LYS A 140 5.75 -15.93 -16.79
CA LYS A 140 6.70 -15.06 -16.08
C LYS A 140 6.33 -14.69 -14.65
N ILE A 141 5.04 -14.73 -14.31
CA ILE A 141 4.56 -14.33 -12.98
C ILE A 141 3.74 -15.43 -12.31
N LEU A 142 3.73 -15.39 -10.98
CA LEU A 142 2.91 -16.21 -10.10
C LEU A 142 2.01 -15.30 -9.28
N MET A 143 0.74 -15.65 -9.11
CA MET A 143 -0.19 -14.96 -8.22
C MET A 143 -0.54 -15.84 -7.02
N GLU A 144 -0.06 -15.41 -5.85
CA GLU A 144 -0.39 -16.03 -4.55
C GLU A 144 -1.57 -15.30 -3.91
N GLN A 145 -2.76 -15.86 -4.06
CA GLN A 145 -4.00 -15.23 -3.57
C GLN A 145 -4.09 -15.17 -2.04
N ASN A 146 -3.39 -16.05 -1.32
CA ASN A 146 -3.36 -16.03 0.14
C ASN A 146 -2.65 -14.80 0.71
N ARG A 147 -1.75 -14.19 -0.06
CA ARG A 147 -1.01 -12.99 0.33
C ARG A 147 -1.67 -11.70 -0.18
N CYS A 148 -2.78 -11.79 -0.92
CA CYS A 148 -3.40 -10.65 -1.59
C CYS A 148 -4.25 -9.80 -0.64
N VAL A 149 -3.84 -8.56 -0.40
CA VAL A 149 -4.57 -7.54 0.40
C VAL A 149 -5.62 -6.77 -0.40
N LYS A 150 -5.95 -7.19 -1.60
CA LYS A 150 -7.02 -6.64 -2.47
C LYS A 150 -6.90 -5.12 -2.72
N CYS A 151 -5.68 -4.58 -2.75
CA CYS A 151 -5.40 -3.14 -2.90
C CYS A 151 -5.65 -2.59 -4.31
N LEU A 152 -5.83 -3.45 -5.32
CA LEU A 152 -6.06 -3.11 -6.72
C LEU A 152 -4.92 -2.33 -7.42
N ARG A 153 -3.71 -2.29 -6.88
CA ARG A 153 -2.58 -1.64 -7.57
C ARG A 153 -2.26 -2.33 -8.91
N CYS A 154 -2.28 -3.66 -8.95
CA CYS A 154 -2.07 -4.44 -10.17
C CYS A 154 -3.14 -4.16 -11.23
N VAL A 155 -4.41 -4.15 -10.85
CA VAL A 155 -5.53 -3.87 -11.75
C VAL A 155 -5.40 -2.49 -12.42
N ARG A 156 -4.92 -1.49 -11.66
CA ARG A 156 -4.78 -0.12 -12.17
C ARG A 156 -3.50 0.11 -12.97
N GLY A 157 -2.45 -0.65 -12.70
CA GLY A 157 -1.12 -0.30 -13.19
C GLY A 157 -0.39 -1.36 -14.00
N VAL A 158 -0.82 -2.64 -14.00
CA VAL A 158 -0.15 -3.65 -14.81
C VAL A 158 -0.89 -3.84 -16.12
N ARG A 159 -0.25 -3.42 -17.20
CA ARG A 159 -0.81 -3.45 -18.55
C ARG A 159 0.22 -4.00 -19.52
N THR A 160 -0.26 -4.59 -20.59
CA THR A 160 0.55 -4.96 -21.76
C THR A 160 0.96 -3.71 -22.54
N ARG A 161 1.83 -3.89 -23.53
CA ARG A 161 2.22 -2.81 -24.47
C ARG A 161 1.01 -2.19 -25.18
N ASP A 162 -0.02 -2.99 -25.49
CA ASP A 162 -1.27 -2.55 -26.13
C ASP A 162 -2.27 -1.97 -25.11
N ASN A 163 -1.80 -1.61 -23.90
CA ASN A 163 -2.60 -1.02 -22.83
C ASN A 163 -3.76 -1.90 -22.32
N LYS A 164 -3.73 -3.20 -22.53
CA LYS A 164 -4.72 -4.14 -21.99
C LYS A 164 -4.40 -4.45 -20.53
N SER A 165 -5.43 -4.52 -19.68
CA SER A 165 -5.25 -4.83 -18.25
C SER A 165 -5.03 -6.33 -18.05
N VAL A 166 -3.91 -6.70 -17.45
CA VAL A 166 -3.55 -8.10 -17.14
C VAL A 166 -4.34 -8.62 -15.94
N PHE A 167 -4.76 -7.73 -15.04
CA PHE A 167 -5.47 -8.09 -13.81
C PHE A 167 -6.85 -7.45 -13.76
N GLY A 168 -7.82 -8.19 -13.22
CA GLY A 168 -9.19 -7.70 -13.01
C GLY A 168 -9.77 -8.11 -11.65
N PRO A 169 -10.69 -7.33 -11.05
CA PRO A 169 -11.42 -7.75 -9.88
C PRO A 169 -12.50 -8.77 -10.28
N LEU A 170 -12.56 -9.89 -9.56
CA LEU A 170 -13.59 -10.91 -9.70
C LEU A 170 -14.36 -11.03 -8.38
N ARG A 171 -15.70 -11.17 -8.46
CA ARG A 171 -16.62 -11.21 -7.30
C ARG A 171 -16.60 -9.92 -6.48
N ARG A 172 -17.35 -9.89 -5.37
CA ARG A 172 -17.52 -8.71 -4.51
C ARG A 172 -17.40 -9.08 -3.04
N SER A 173 -17.34 -8.08 -2.16
CA SER A 173 -17.27 -8.23 -0.71
C SER A 173 -16.10 -9.14 -0.28
N ARG A 174 -16.28 -9.98 0.73
CA ARG A 174 -15.25 -10.89 1.24
C ARG A 174 -14.75 -11.91 0.21
N ASN A 175 -15.59 -12.26 -0.75
CA ASN A 175 -15.27 -13.20 -1.82
C ASN A 175 -14.52 -12.57 -3.00
N LYS A 176 -14.21 -11.28 -2.93
CA LYS A 176 -13.43 -10.58 -3.95
C LYS A 176 -12.06 -11.22 -4.10
N LYS A 177 -11.71 -11.59 -5.32
CA LYS A 177 -10.36 -12.00 -5.68
C LYS A 177 -9.86 -11.21 -6.89
N ILE A 178 -8.57 -11.28 -7.15
CA ILE A 178 -7.97 -10.68 -8.34
C ILE A 178 -7.79 -11.79 -9.37
N PHE A 179 -8.47 -11.64 -10.49
CA PHE A 179 -8.30 -12.49 -11.66
C PHE A 179 -7.05 -12.06 -12.42
N VAL A 180 -6.34 -13.02 -12.96
CA VAL A 180 -5.18 -12.82 -13.85
C VAL A 180 -5.53 -13.44 -15.19
N ASP A 181 -5.44 -12.66 -16.27
CA ASP A 181 -5.56 -13.16 -17.62
C ASP A 181 -4.26 -13.89 -17.98
N PRO A 182 -4.28 -15.22 -18.22
CA PRO A 182 -3.06 -15.99 -18.44
C PRO A 182 -2.39 -15.69 -19.80
N GLU A 183 -3.14 -15.31 -20.82
CA GLU A 183 -2.61 -14.95 -22.13
C GLU A 183 -1.89 -13.60 -22.06
N LEU A 184 -2.55 -12.58 -21.48
CA LEU A 184 -1.95 -11.27 -21.29
C LEU A 184 -0.78 -11.31 -20.31
N ALA A 185 -0.83 -12.16 -19.29
CA ALA A 185 0.28 -12.35 -18.36
C ALA A 185 1.51 -13.01 -19.04
N SER A 186 1.27 -13.92 -19.99
CA SER A 186 2.33 -14.55 -20.80
C SER A 186 2.96 -13.56 -21.78
N ALA A 187 2.20 -12.59 -22.26
CA ALA A 187 2.66 -11.53 -23.17
C ALA A 187 3.52 -10.46 -22.48
N LEU A 188 3.56 -10.42 -21.14
CA LEU A 188 4.42 -9.48 -20.41
C LEU A 188 5.89 -9.70 -20.75
N THR A 189 6.63 -8.61 -20.93
CA THR A 189 8.09 -8.64 -20.98
C THR A 189 8.69 -8.90 -19.60
N GLU A 190 9.96 -9.24 -19.52
CA GLU A 190 10.69 -9.41 -18.26
C GLU A 190 10.64 -8.14 -17.38
N SER A 191 10.77 -6.97 -18.00
CA SER A 191 10.68 -5.68 -17.32
C SER A 191 9.26 -5.42 -16.76
N GLU A 192 8.22 -5.72 -17.53
CA GLU A 192 6.83 -5.57 -17.09
C GLU A 192 6.45 -6.56 -15.97
N ALA A 193 6.92 -7.78 -16.03
CA ALA A 193 6.76 -8.77 -14.97
C ALA A 193 7.45 -8.31 -13.67
N ARG A 194 8.66 -7.75 -13.75
CA ARG A 194 9.36 -7.16 -12.61
C ARG A 194 8.58 -5.97 -12.03
N LYS A 195 8.11 -5.06 -12.88
CA LYS A 195 7.27 -3.91 -12.46
C LYS A 195 5.96 -4.37 -11.81
N ALA A 196 5.35 -5.47 -12.27
CA ALA A 196 4.15 -6.04 -11.64
C ALA A 196 4.43 -6.51 -10.21
N MET A 197 5.56 -7.21 -9.99
CA MET A 197 6.02 -7.63 -8.66
C MET A 197 6.33 -6.43 -7.75
N GLU A 198 6.98 -5.38 -8.27
CA GLU A 198 7.30 -4.17 -7.52
C GLU A 198 6.07 -3.40 -7.09
N ARG A 199 5.08 -3.25 -7.98
CA ARG A 199 3.80 -2.57 -7.70
C ARG A 199 2.95 -3.26 -6.65
N CYS A 200 3.06 -4.58 -6.54
CA CYS A 200 2.39 -5.30 -5.48
C CYS A 200 3.00 -4.95 -4.12
N PRO A 201 2.24 -4.40 -3.15
CA PRO A 201 2.78 -4.00 -1.86
C PRO A 201 3.18 -5.18 -0.98
N VAL A 202 2.74 -6.38 -1.38
CA VAL A 202 2.96 -7.65 -0.66
C VAL A 202 3.51 -8.73 -1.59
N GLY A 203 3.77 -9.92 -1.09
CA GLY A 203 4.25 -11.07 -1.87
C GLY A 203 3.15 -11.82 -2.62
N SER A 204 2.11 -11.12 -3.11
CA SER A 204 1.04 -11.75 -3.88
C SER A 204 1.37 -11.91 -5.36
N ILE A 205 2.09 -10.98 -5.96
CA ILE A 205 2.60 -11.11 -7.33
C ILE A 205 4.10 -11.30 -7.24
N LEU A 206 4.58 -12.41 -7.75
CA LEU A 206 5.99 -12.78 -7.77
C LEU A 206 6.43 -13.03 -9.20
N LYS A 207 7.64 -12.61 -9.54
CA LYS A 207 8.27 -12.99 -10.78
C LYS A 207 8.84 -14.41 -10.62
N LYS A 208 8.52 -15.32 -11.55
CA LYS A 208 9.08 -16.67 -11.56
C LYS A 208 10.60 -16.63 -11.72
N GLU A 209 11.28 -17.66 -11.25
CA GLU A 209 12.74 -17.83 -11.34
C GLU A 209 13.58 -16.77 -10.61
N ILE A 210 12.95 -15.90 -9.85
CA ILE A 210 13.65 -14.91 -9.02
C ILE A 210 13.10 -15.02 -7.60
N GLY A 211 13.81 -15.73 -6.74
CA GLY A 211 13.56 -15.75 -5.30
C GLY A 211 14.74 -15.19 -4.55
N PHE A 212 14.47 -14.42 -3.48
CA PHE A 212 15.48 -13.94 -2.53
C PHE A 212 16.72 -13.27 -3.16
N ALA A 213 16.53 -12.59 -4.31
CA ALA A 213 17.59 -11.99 -5.09
C ALA A 213 18.34 -10.86 -4.36
N VAL A 214 17.70 -10.22 -3.36
CA VAL A 214 18.31 -9.19 -2.54
C VAL A 214 18.61 -9.76 -1.16
N PRO A 215 19.88 -9.81 -0.73
CA PRO A 215 20.25 -10.37 0.57
C PRO A 215 19.72 -9.54 1.74
N VAL A 216 19.53 -10.20 2.88
CA VAL A 216 19.19 -9.55 4.15
C VAL A 216 20.21 -8.44 4.47
N GLY A 217 19.74 -7.30 4.96
CA GLY A 217 20.55 -6.10 5.21
C GLY A 217 20.62 -5.14 4.00
N ARG A 218 20.18 -5.56 2.80
CA ARG A 218 20.14 -4.72 1.59
C ARG A 218 18.74 -4.54 0.98
N ARG A 219 17.72 -5.12 1.60
CA ARG A 219 16.33 -5.01 1.17
C ARG A 219 15.78 -3.63 1.54
N LYS A 220 14.69 -3.23 0.93
CA LYS A 220 14.14 -1.87 0.99
C LYS A 220 13.89 -1.35 2.42
N PHE A 221 13.44 -2.22 3.31
CA PHE A 221 13.03 -1.85 4.68
C PHE A 221 13.93 -2.46 5.77
N ASP A 222 15.14 -2.90 5.42
CA ASP A 222 16.06 -3.50 6.39
C ASP A 222 16.77 -2.46 7.30
N LYS A 223 16.97 -1.23 6.79
CA LYS A 223 17.79 -0.21 7.49
C LYS A 223 16.97 0.84 8.22
N ALA A 224 15.79 1.15 7.75
CA ALA A 224 14.93 2.18 8.32
C ALA A 224 13.45 1.81 8.18
N PRO A 225 12.60 2.24 9.13
CA PRO A 225 11.16 2.05 9.03
C PRO A 225 10.59 2.65 7.74
N ILE A 226 9.51 2.06 7.23
CA ILE A 226 8.78 2.61 6.09
C ILE A 226 8.30 4.04 6.42
N GLY A 227 8.56 4.97 5.51
CA GLY A 227 8.21 6.39 5.65
C GLY A 227 9.35 7.27 6.17
N SER A 228 10.47 6.70 6.67
CA SER A 228 11.62 7.48 7.13
C SER A 228 12.21 8.38 6.04
N GLU A 229 12.03 8.02 4.79
CA GLU A 229 12.45 8.83 3.63
C GLU A 229 11.61 10.10 3.44
N ILE A 230 10.44 10.18 4.07
CA ILE A 230 9.52 11.32 4.02
C ILE A 230 9.68 12.19 5.26
N GLU A 231 9.86 11.57 6.42
CA GLU A 231 9.94 12.28 7.69
C GLU A 231 11.22 13.13 7.72
N LYS A 232 11.04 14.46 7.75
CA LYS A 232 12.14 15.36 8.07
C LYS A 232 12.44 15.21 9.55
N ALA A 233 13.71 15.16 9.91
CA ALA A 233 14.10 15.26 11.31
C ALA A 233 13.39 16.49 11.92
N GLU A 234 12.74 16.30 13.05
CA GLU A 234 12.28 17.44 13.86
C GLU A 234 13.55 18.14 14.33
N GLU A 235 13.80 19.34 13.80
CA GLU A 235 14.85 20.24 14.27
C GLU A 235 14.46 20.80 15.64
#